data_ece55ed493acf7a2536604050ab8040d
#
_entry.id   ece55ed493acf7a2536604050ab8040d
#
_cell.length_a   1.000
_cell.length_b   1.000
_cell.length_c   1.000
_cell.angle_alpha   90.00
_cell.angle_beta   90.00
_cell.angle_gamma   90.00
#
_symmetry.space_group_name_H-M   'P 1'
#
loop_
_entity.id
_entity.type
_entity.pdbx_description
1 polymer ?
#
loop_
_entity_poly.entity_id
_entity_poly.type
_entity_poly.pdbx_seq_one_letter_code
_entity_poly.pdbx_strand_id
1 'polypeptide(L)'
;MWVPGALEHLGEPLPVERLARKAQMSTRSFIRTFRESTGTAPAAWVRAQRVREAQRLLESTDLAIEQVASTCGFGSAITMRQAFARILSTTPSAYRRRFCTVSPDPAEM
;
A
#
# COMPACT_ATOMS: atom_id res chain seq x y z
N MET A 1 12.29 10.04 10.04
CA MET A 1 12.01 11.18 9.14
C MET A 1 10.66 10.99 8.46
N TRP A 2 9.84 12.00 8.48
CA TRP A 2 8.56 11.98 7.81
C TRP A 2 8.71 12.48 6.38
N VAL A 3 7.98 11.85 5.43
CA VAL A 3 8.05 12.23 4.02
C VAL A 3 6.75 12.95 3.65
N PRO A 4 6.79 14.29 3.45
CA PRO A 4 5.60 15.05 3.14
C PRO A 4 4.94 14.57 1.84
N GLY A 5 3.63 14.40 1.88
CA GLY A 5 2.85 14.04 0.70
C GLY A 5 2.85 12.58 0.35
N ALA A 6 3.68 11.73 0.98
CA ALA A 6 3.74 10.31 0.63
C ALA A 6 2.41 9.60 0.89
N LEU A 7 1.79 9.86 2.04
CA LEU A 7 0.52 9.26 2.37
C LEU A 7 -0.64 9.86 1.56
N GLU A 8 -0.52 11.13 1.21
CA GLU A 8 -1.55 11.82 0.43
C GLU A 8 -1.62 11.33 -1.00
N HIS A 9 -0.53 10.73 -1.51
CA HIS A 9 -0.42 10.32 -2.90
C HIS A 9 -0.35 8.81 -3.06
N LEU A 10 -0.83 8.04 -2.09
CA LEU A 10 -0.80 6.57 -2.16
C LEU A 10 -1.56 6.02 -3.35
N GLY A 11 -2.57 6.72 -3.84
CA GLY A 11 -3.33 6.31 -5.01
C GLY A 11 -2.64 6.57 -6.33
N GLU A 12 -1.46 7.20 -6.32
CA GLU A 12 -0.70 7.54 -7.51
C GLU A 12 0.62 6.78 -7.52
N PRO A 13 1.21 6.53 -8.72
CA PRO A 13 2.58 6.06 -8.77
C PRO A 13 3.49 7.09 -8.11
N LEU A 14 4.36 6.65 -7.20
CA LEU A 14 5.26 7.53 -6.47
C LEU A 14 6.71 7.16 -6.77
N PRO A 15 7.31 7.70 -7.86
CA PRO A 15 8.72 7.47 -8.10
C PRO A 15 9.55 8.05 -6.96
N VAL A 16 10.58 7.33 -6.57
CA VAL A 16 11.47 7.77 -5.49
C VAL A 16 12.06 9.13 -5.84
N GLU A 17 12.33 9.39 -7.12
CA GLU A 17 12.87 10.66 -7.60
C GLU A 17 11.94 11.83 -7.26
N ARG A 18 10.63 11.63 -7.32
CA ARG A 18 9.67 12.67 -6.98
C ARG A 18 9.73 13.00 -5.49
N LEU A 19 9.82 11.98 -4.66
CA LEU A 19 9.93 12.18 -3.22
C LEU A 19 11.25 12.87 -2.85
N ALA A 20 12.33 12.47 -3.50
CA ALA A 20 13.63 13.10 -3.28
C ALA A 20 13.60 14.57 -3.67
N ARG A 21 12.95 14.91 -4.77
CA ARG A 21 12.83 16.28 -5.24
C ARG A 21 12.05 17.13 -4.25
N LYS A 22 10.95 16.59 -3.71
CA LYS A 22 10.18 17.29 -2.68
C LYS A 22 11.00 17.56 -1.43
N ALA A 23 11.91 16.65 -1.10
CA ALA A 23 12.79 16.81 0.05
C ALA A 23 14.04 17.63 -0.29
N GLN A 24 14.15 18.12 -1.53
CA GLN A 24 15.29 18.88 -2.02
C GLN A 24 16.62 18.12 -1.89
N MET A 25 16.57 16.84 -2.20
CA MET A 25 17.70 15.93 -2.10
C MET A 25 17.90 15.17 -3.42
N SER A 26 19.13 14.70 -3.66
CA SER A 26 19.35 13.76 -4.75
C SER A 26 18.66 12.45 -4.39
N THR A 27 18.32 11.65 -5.42
CA THR A 27 17.67 10.36 -5.20
C THR A 27 18.51 9.46 -4.27
N ARG A 28 19.81 9.40 -4.50
CA ARG A 28 20.70 8.58 -3.69
C ARG A 28 20.73 9.05 -2.22
N SER A 29 20.86 10.35 -2.01
CA SER A 29 20.86 10.90 -0.65
C SER A 29 19.52 10.68 0.04
N PHE A 30 18.43 10.84 -0.69
CA PHE A 30 17.10 10.62 -0.14
C PHE A 30 16.93 9.16 0.31
N ILE A 31 17.30 8.20 -0.53
CA ILE A 31 17.17 6.77 -0.19
C ILE A 31 18.00 6.46 1.05
N ARG A 32 19.23 6.95 1.11
CA ARG A 32 20.11 6.70 2.26
C ARG A 32 19.54 7.30 3.54
N THR A 33 19.14 8.57 3.48
CA THR A 33 18.59 9.26 4.65
C THR A 33 17.30 8.61 5.12
N PHE A 34 16.43 8.26 4.18
CA PHE A 34 15.16 7.60 4.52
C PHE A 34 15.43 6.28 5.23
N ARG A 35 16.36 5.47 4.70
CA ARG A 35 16.69 4.18 5.28
C ARG A 35 17.29 4.34 6.67
N GLU A 36 18.16 5.34 6.87
CA GLU A 36 18.75 5.61 8.18
C GLU A 36 17.70 6.04 9.20
N SER A 37 16.70 6.81 8.76
CA SER A 37 15.68 7.34 9.65
C SER A 37 14.58 6.33 9.98
N THR A 38 14.20 5.50 9.00
CA THR A 38 13.04 4.59 9.13
C THR A 38 13.43 3.12 9.20
N GLY A 39 14.67 2.79 8.86
CA GLY A 39 15.11 1.39 8.80
C GLY A 39 14.68 0.67 7.53
N THR A 40 14.03 1.34 6.58
CA THR A 40 13.53 0.70 5.37
C THR A 40 13.69 1.64 4.17
N ALA A 41 13.75 1.05 2.97
CA ALA A 41 13.81 1.83 1.74
C ALA A 41 12.46 2.50 1.45
N PRO A 42 12.47 3.67 0.78
CA PRO A 42 11.22 4.39 0.49
C PRO A 42 10.21 3.54 -0.28
N ALA A 43 10.64 2.77 -1.27
CA ALA A 43 9.74 1.94 -2.06
C ALA A 43 9.05 0.88 -1.19
N ALA A 44 9.80 0.26 -0.28
CA ALA A 44 9.24 -0.73 0.63
C ALA A 44 8.28 -0.09 1.62
N TRP A 45 8.61 1.10 2.11
CA TRP A 45 7.72 1.84 3.00
C TRP A 45 6.39 2.18 2.34
N VAL A 46 6.45 2.70 1.10
CA VAL A 46 5.23 3.04 0.35
C VAL A 46 4.39 1.78 0.11
N ARG A 47 5.04 0.67 -0.25
CA ARG A 47 4.33 -0.59 -0.45
C ARG A 47 3.61 -1.03 0.82
N ALA A 48 4.27 -0.92 1.96
CA ALA A 48 3.67 -1.28 3.25
C ALA A 48 2.46 -0.40 3.56
N GLN A 49 2.53 0.90 3.27
CA GLN A 49 1.40 1.81 3.48
C GLN A 49 0.24 1.47 2.55
N ARG A 50 0.54 1.12 1.30
CA ARG A 50 -0.50 0.72 0.35
C ARG A 50 -1.20 -0.57 0.81
N VAL A 51 -0.44 -1.52 1.33
CA VAL A 51 -1.02 -2.76 1.88
C VAL A 51 -1.92 -2.43 3.07
N ARG A 52 -1.49 -1.55 3.95
CA ARG A 52 -2.31 -1.14 5.10
C ARG A 52 -3.62 -0.51 4.67
N GLU A 53 -3.58 0.37 3.68
CA GLU A 53 -4.80 1.00 3.17
C GLU A 53 -5.70 -0.04 2.50
N ALA A 54 -5.11 -0.99 1.76
CA ALA A 54 -5.89 -2.07 1.17
C ALA A 54 -6.54 -2.94 2.25
N GLN A 55 -5.81 -3.25 3.32
CA GLN A 55 -6.38 -4.00 4.45
C GLN A 55 -7.60 -3.27 5.00
N ARG A 56 -7.50 -1.96 5.20
CA ARG A 56 -8.61 -1.16 5.72
C ARG A 56 -9.82 -1.24 4.80
N LEU A 57 -9.61 -1.12 3.49
CA LEU A 57 -10.71 -1.19 2.53
C LEU A 57 -11.31 -2.59 2.45
N LEU A 58 -10.46 -3.63 2.51
CA LEU A 58 -10.94 -5.00 2.48
C LEU A 58 -11.76 -5.35 3.73
N GLU A 59 -11.42 -4.74 4.86
CA GLU A 59 -12.12 -4.98 6.12
C GLU A 59 -13.43 -4.22 6.22
N SER A 60 -13.50 -3.03 5.65
CA SER A 60 -14.61 -2.10 5.89
C SER A 60 -15.48 -1.81 4.67
N THR A 61 -15.16 -2.35 3.50
CA THR A 61 -15.96 -2.14 2.30
C THR A 61 -16.15 -3.43 1.53
N ASP A 62 -17.08 -3.39 0.57
CA ASP A 62 -17.29 -4.50 -0.36
C ASP A 62 -16.74 -4.20 -1.76
N LEU A 63 -15.84 -3.24 -1.87
CA LEU A 63 -15.21 -2.90 -3.15
C LEU A 63 -14.58 -4.13 -3.77
N ALA A 64 -14.68 -4.24 -5.10
CA ALA A 64 -14.02 -5.32 -5.82
C ALA A 64 -12.51 -5.26 -5.60
N ILE A 65 -11.87 -6.41 -5.65
CA ILE A 65 -10.40 -6.49 -5.42
C ILE A 65 -9.66 -5.54 -6.36
N GLU A 66 -10.06 -5.45 -7.63
CA GLU A 66 -9.42 -4.56 -8.57
C GLU A 66 -9.62 -3.09 -8.24
N GLN A 67 -10.78 -2.75 -7.70
CA GLN A 67 -11.04 -1.38 -7.25
C GLN A 67 -10.17 -1.01 -6.05
N VAL A 68 -9.99 -1.94 -5.13
CA VAL A 68 -9.10 -1.73 -4.00
C VAL A 68 -7.67 -1.52 -4.49
N ALA A 69 -7.21 -2.35 -5.42
CA ALA A 69 -5.86 -2.23 -5.97
C ALA A 69 -5.65 -0.86 -6.64
N SER A 70 -6.63 -0.42 -7.42
CA SER A 70 -6.56 0.87 -8.10
C SER A 70 -6.56 2.02 -7.09
N THR A 71 -7.46 1.98 -6.13
CA THR A 71 -7.60 3.04 -5.12
C THR A 71 -6.34 3.18 -4.28
N CYS A 72 -5.68 2.07 -3.97
CA CYS A 72 -4.49 2.08 -3.13
C CYS A 72 -3.19 2.32 -3.92
N GLY A 73 -3.27 2.45 -5.23
CA GLY A 73 -2.09 2.80 -6.02
C GLY A 73 -1.27 1.62 -6.50
N PHE A 74 -1.79 0.38 -6.41
CA PHE A 74 -1.07 -0.79 -6.91
C PHE A 74 -1.11 -0.88 -8.44
N GLY A 75 -2.08 -0.25 -9.07
CA GLY A 75 -2.22 -0.29 -10.51
C GLY A 75 -2.96 -1.52 -11.03
N SER A 76 -2.79 -2.68 -10.39
CA SER A 76 -3.48 -3.90 -10.79
C SER A 76 -3.66 -4.83 -9.60
N ALA A 77 -4.62 -5.74 -9.71
CA ALA A 77 -4.82 -6.75 -8.66
C ALA A 77 -3.62 -7.69 -8.55
N ILE A 78 -2.92 -7.93 -9.66
CA ILE A 78 -1.73 -8.79 -9.64
C ILE A 78 -0.65 -8.19 -8.75
N THR A 79 -0.36 -6.91 -8.91
CA THR A 79 0.62 -6.21 -8.08
C THR A 79 0.23 -6.24 -6.62
N MET A 80 -1.06 -6.02 -6.33
CA MET A 80 -1.56 -6.07 -4.95
C MET A 80 -1.39 -7.48 -4.36
N ARG A 81 -1.69 -8.53 -5.13
CA ARG A 81 -1.50 -9.90 -4.66
C ARG A 81 -0.06 -10.20 -4.31
N GLN A 82 0.86 -9.71 -5.14
CA GLN A 82 2.29 -9.88 -4.89
C GLN A 82 2.71 -9.20 -3.59
N ALA A 83 2.22 -7.99 -3.36
CA ALA A 83 2.54 -7.26 -2.14
C ALA A 83 1.94 -7.96 -0.91
N PHE A 84 0.71 -8.44 -1.00
CA PHE A 84 0.08 -9.17 0.10
C PHE A 84 0.84 -10.46 0.42
N ALA A 85 1.22 -11.21 -0.61
CA ALA A 85 1.98 -12.43 -0.40
C ALA A 85 3.31 -12.15 0.28
N ARG A 86 3.98 -11.08 -0.12
CA ARG A 86 5.29 -10.72 0.42
C ARG A 86 5.22 -10.24 1.86
N ILE A 87 4.22 -9.44 2.19
CA ILE A 87 4.12 -8.78 3.50
C ILE A 87 3.28 -9.59 4.49
N LEU A 88 2.17 -10.15 4.03
CA LEU A 88 1.19 -10.80 4.89
C LEU A 88 1.09 -12.31 4.69
N SER A 89 1.76 -12.86 3.68
CA SER A 89 1.72 -14.29 3.35
C SER A 89 0.31 -14.78 3.07
N THR A 90 -0.52 -13.94 2.48
CA THR A 90 -1.90 -14.28 2.13
C THR A 90 -2.32 -13.53 0.88
N THR A 91 -3.53 -13.81 0.38
CA THR A 91 -4.10 -13.09 -0.74
C THR A 91 -5.10 -12.04 -0.23
N PRO A 92 -5.37 -10.99 -1.03
CA PRO A 92 -6.40 -10.02 -0.65
C PRO A 92 -7.77 -10.66 -0.43
N SER A 93 -8.15 -11.63 -1.26
CA SER A 93 -9.43 -12.31 -1.12
C SER A 93 -9.52 -13.13 0.15
N ALA A 94 -8.45 -13.86 0.47
CA ALA A 94 -8.40 -14.64 1.71
C ALA A 94 -8.41 -13.72 2.93
N TYR A 95 -7.69 -12.61 2.84
CA TYR A 95 -7.68 -11.62 3.92
C TYR A 95 -9.08 -11.07 4.16
N ARG A 96 -9.79 -10.71 3.09
CA ARG A 96 -11.16 -10.20 3.23
C ARG A 96 -12.07 -11.21 3.90
N ARG A 97 -12.03 -12.47 3.48
CA ARG A 97 -12.89 -13.50 4.07
C ARG A 97 -12.65 -13.65 5.57
N ARG A 98 -11.43 -13.45 6.00
CA ARG A 98 -11.04 -13.67 7.40
C ARG A 98 -11.34 -12.46 8.29
N PHE A 99 -11.21 -11.25 7.75
CA PHE A 99 -11.23 -10.03 8.56
C PHE A 99 -12.32 -9.02 8.20
N CYS A 100 -13.14 -9.31 7.18
CA CYS A 100 -14.16 -8.35 6.75
C CYS A 100 -15.23 -8.17 7.83
N THR A 101 -15.51 -6.91 8.17
CA THR A 101 -16.57 -6.55 9.13
C THR A 101 -17.89 -6.28 8.43
N VAL A 102 -17.89 -6.17 7.10
CA VAL A 102 -19.10 -6.00 6.29
C VAL A 102 -19.62 -7.38 5.95
N SER A 103 -20.90 -7.63 6.17
CA SER A 103 -21.49 -8.91 5.81
C SER A 103 -21.55 -9.00 4.28
N PRO A 104 -20.72 -9.82 3.64
CA PRO A 104 -20.64 -9.82 2.20
C PRO A 104 -21.80 -10.56 1.52
N ASP A 105 -22.37 -11.56 2.18
CA ASP A 105 -23.39 -12.40 1.59
C ASP A 105 -24.30 -12.95 2.68
N PRO A 106 -25.60 -12.62 2.65
CA PRO A 106 -26.54 -13.16 3.65
C PRO A 106 -26.57 -14.67 3.70
N ALA A 107 -26.24 -15.34 2.59
CA ALA A 107 -26.24 -16.80 2.55
C ALA A 107 -25.10 -17.42 3.36
N GLU A 108 -24.09 -16.64 3.71
CA GLU A 108 -22.96 -17.13 4.50
C GLU A 108 -23.18 -16.98 6.01
N MET A 109 -24.26 -16.40 6.40
CA MET A 109 -24.56 -16.18 7.81
C MET A 109 -25.24 -17.39 8.45
#